data_9da521723efe42e71777bfbe9d288481
#
_entry.id   9da521723efe42e71777bfbe9d288481
#
_cell.length_a   1.000
_cell.length_b   1.000
_cell.length_c   1.000
_cell.angle_alpha   90.00
_cell.angle_beta   90.00
_cell.angle_gamma   90.00
#
_symmetry.space_group_name_H-M   'P 1'
#
loop_
_entity.id
_entity.type
_entity.pdbx_description
1 polymer ?
#
loop_
_entity_poly.entity_id
_entity_poly.type
_entity_poly.pdbx_seq_one_letter_code
_entity_poly.pdbx_strand_id
1 'polypeptide(L)'
;MDSLLGTVVGSRLVSDGCRLILLEIAKPRPVSDGHECTFVIQDRGQWTSRGHDSFAALYTAMSQIGTELARATESGNQFTVAGPAELGFPVVTADRAVTTDTIDVADLVAIRSFSRNDRRHHICLGQPFAPPDQNVVLCPFQVDTRPRAFASGFDSMQALVTAIRMIGAWLDLPQDWPLHADG
;
A
#
# COMPACT_ATOMS: atom_id res chain seq x y z
N MET A 1 -23.62 -4.57 7.33
CA MET A 1 -23.33 -4.19 5.91
C MET A 1 -22.10 -4.97 5.52
N ASP A 2 -22.25 -6.04 4.80
CA ASP A 2 -21.10 -6.79 4.27
C ASP A 2 -20.40 -5.87 3.28
N SER A 3 -19.13 -5.60 3.51
CA SER A 3 -18.31 -4.78 2.63
C SER A 3 -18.27 -5.44 1.24
N LEU A 4 -18.81 -4.77 0.23
CA LEU A 4 -18.73 -5.18 -1.18
C LEU A 4 -17.26 -5.30 -1.66
N LEU A 5 -16.31 -4.80 -0.87
CA LEU A 5 -14.88 -4.77 -1.17
C LEU A 5 -14.13 -6.06 -0.85
N GLY A 6 -14.69 -6.99 -0.05
CA GLY A 6 -13.92 -8.09 0.51
C GLY A 6 -12.96 -7.61 1.63
N THR A 7 -11.75 -8.19 1.72
CA THR A 7 -10.78 -7.83 2.76
C THR A 7 -10.14 -6.47 2.46
N VAL A 8 -10.40 -5.47 3.29
CA VAL A 8 -9.75 -4.15 3.21
C VAL A 8 -8.32 -4.26 3.76
N VAL A 9 -7.35 -3.79 2.98
CA VAL A 9 -5.92 -3.81 3.34
C VAL A 9 -5.35 -2.41 3.57
N GLY A 10 -6.03 -1.37 3.11
CA GLY A 10 -5.63 0.01 3.30
C GLY A 10 -6.83 0.92 3.44
N SER A 11 -6.77 1.84 4.40
CA SER A 11 -7.78 2.89 4.59
C SER A 11 -7.13 4.22 4.94
N ARG A 12 -7.81 5.31 4.55
CA ARG A 12 -7.41 6.69 4.86
C ARG A 12 -8.63 7.58 4.96
N LEU A 13 -8.59 8.51 5.91
CA LEU A 13 -9.55 9.62 5.97
C LEU A 13 -8.94 10.88 5.36
N VAL A 14 -9.67 11.50 4.44
CA VAL A 14 -9.35 12.82 3.89
C VAL A 14 -10.50 13.78 4.18
N SER A 15 -10.20 15.07 4.32
CA SER A 15 -11.21 16.11 4.51
C SER A 15 -11.34 16.92 3.21
N ASP A 16 -12.56 17.20 2.77
CA ASP A 16 -12.84 18.16 1.70
C ASP A 16 -13.16 19.59 2.22
N GLY A 17 -12.81 19.83 3.49
CA GLY A 17 -13.07 21.09 4.18
C GLY A 17 -14.43 21.13 4.88
N CYS A 18 -15.39 20.29 4.48
CA CYS A 18 -16.74 20.23 5.06
C CYS A 18 -17.01 18.91 5.80
N ARG A 19 -16.42 17.83 5.33
CA ARG A 19 -16.66 16.47 5.85
C ARG A 19 -15.43 15.58 5.69
N LEU A 20 -15.44 14.47 6.42
CA LEU A 20 -14.46 13.40 6.26
C LEU A 20 -14.96 12.40 5.23
N ILE A 21 -14.08 12.00 4.32
CA ILE A 21 -14.30 11.04 3.26
C ILE A 21 -13.38 9.86 3.51
N LEU A 22 -13.95 8.68 3.61
CA LEU A 22 -13.20 7.43 3.77
C LEU A 22 -12.75 6.91 2.40
N LEU A 23 -11.46 6.61 2.30
CA LEU A 23 -10.85 5.88 1.18
C LEU A 23 -10.53 4.48 1.66
N GLU A 24 -10.84 3.46 0.88
CA GLU A 24 -10.54 2.07 1.19
C GLU A 24 -9.99 1.34 -0.03
N ILE A 25 -9.00 0.48 0.19
CA ILE A 25 -8.42 -0.43 -0.81
C ILE A 25 -8.60 -1.86 -0.34
N ALA A 26 -9.15 -2.70 -1.22
CA ALA A 26 -9.27 -4.13 -0.99
C ALA A 26 -7.95 -4.87 -1.26
N LYS A 27 -7.83 -6.06 -0.69
CA LYS A 27 -6.76 -7.01 -1.04
C LYS A 27 -6.84 -7.35 -2.53
N PRO A 28 -5.71 -7.27 -3.27
CA PRO A 28 -5.68 -7.70 -4.66
C PRO A 28 -6.10 -9.17 -4.80
N ARG A 29 -6.88 -9.48 -5.81
CA ARG A 29 -7.33 -10.83 -6.13
C ARG A 29 -6.82 -11.28 -7.49
N PRO A 30 -6.48 -12.56 -7.67
CA PRO A 30 -6.10 -13.08 -8.97
C PRO A 30 -7.29 -13.08 -9.93
N VAL A 31 -7.01 -12.81 -11.21
CA VAL A 31 -7.92 -12.92 -12.34
C VAL A 31 -7.22 -13.64 -13.50
N SER A 32 -7.91 -13.91 -14.62
CA SER A 32 -7.32 -14.65 -15.74
C SER A 32 -6.00 -14.05 -16.25
N ASP A 33 -5.89 -12.73 -16.29
CA ASP A 33 -4.76 -12.02 -16.90
C ASP A 33 -4.00 -11.15 -15.90
N GLY A 34 -3.79 -11.65 -14.67
CA GLY A 34 -3.07 -10.94 -13.64
C GLY A 34 -3.83 -10.79 -12.33
N HIS A 35 -3.91 -9.58 -11.80
CA HIS A 35 -4.59 -9.28 -10.54
C HIS A 35 -5.46 -8.03 -10.67
N GLU A 36 -6.55 -8.03 -9.92
CA GLU A 36 -7.42 -6.87 -9.73
C GLU A 36 -7.36 -6.37 -8.30
N CYS A 37 -7.37 -5.05 -8.14
CA CYS A 37 -7.45 -4.38 -6.86
C CYS A 37 -8.61 -3.38 -6.89
N THR A 38 -9.62 -3.59 -6.05
CA THR A 38 -10.79 -2.72 -5.95
C THR A 38 -10.55 -1.67 -4.87
N PHE A 39 -10.97 -0.43 -5.12
CA PHE A 39 -10.95 0.63 -4.14
C PHE A 39 -12.24 1.45 -4.17
N VAL A 40 -12.53 2.10 -3.05
CA VAL A 40 -13.70 2.97 -2.87
C VAL A 40 -13.24 4.32 -2.38
N ILE A 41 -13.85 5.36 -2.93
CA ILE A 41 -13.87 6.72 -2.39
C ILE A 41 -15.30 6.97 -1.95
N GLN A 42 -15.53 7.09 -0.64
CA GLN A 42 -16.85 7.30 -0.07
C GLN A 42 -17.58 8.45 -0.77
N ASP A 43 -18.86 8.26 -1.08
CA ASP A 43 -19.75 9.20 -1.79
C ASP A 43 -19.34 9.56 -3.23
N ARG A 44 -18.30 8.90 -3.78
CA ARG A 44 -17.84 9.13 -5.17
C ARG A 44 -17.96 7.89 -6.03
N GLY A 45 -17.68 6.71 -5.49
CA GLY A 45 -17.84 5.45 -6.23
C GLY A 45 -16.82 4.40 -5.85
N GLN A 46 -16.86 3.34 -6.65
CA GLN A 46 -15.98 2.19 -6.58
C GLN A 46 -15.30 1.99 -7.92
N TRP A 47 -14.01 1.68 -7.89
CA TRP A 47 -13.19 1.42 -9.08
C TRP A 47 -12.40 0.13 -8.90
N THR A 48 -11.94 -0.40 -10.02
CA THR A 48 -11.07 -1.58 -10.05
C THR A 48 -9.87 -1.29 -10.92
N SER A 49 -8.69 -1.47 -10.35
CA SER A 49 -7.40 -1.39 -11.03
C SER A 49 -6.91 -2.76 -11.42
N ARG A 50 -6.08 -2.85 -12.44
CA ARG A 50 -5.43 -4.08 -12.87
C ARG A 50 -3.92 -3.96 -12.83
N GLY A 51 -3.26 -5.09 -12.60
CA GLY A 51 -1.81 -5.23 -12.67
C GLY A 51 -1.43 -6.65 -13.08
N HIS A 52 -0.24 -6.82 -13.61
CA HIS A 52 0.28 -8.14 -13.97
C HIS A 52 0.48 -9.05 -12.74
N ASP A 53 0.61 -8.45 -11.56
CA ASP A 53 0.65 -9.13 -10.27
C ASP A 53 -0.06 -8.32 -9.17
N SER A 54 -0.09 -8.84 -7.95
CA SER A 54 -0.75 -8.21 -6.81
C SER A 54 -0.09 -6.89 -6.39
N PHE A 55 1.22 -6.72 -6.54
CA PHE A 55 1.92 -5.46 -6.27
C PHE A 55 1.52 -4.36 -7.27
N ALA A 56 1.56 -4.68 -8.57
CA ALA A 56 1.20 -3.74 -9.62
C ALA A 56 -0.27 -3.32 -9.48
N ALA A 57 -1.19 -4.27 -9.23
CA ALA A 57 -2.60 -3.98 -9.04
C ALA A 57 -2.85 -3.05 -7.83
N LEU A 58 -2.19 -3.33 -6.69
CA LEU A 58 -2.29 -2.52 -5.47
C LEU A 58 -1.75 -1.11 -5.68
N TYR A 59 -0.56 -0.99 -6.27
CA TYR A 59 0.07 0.32 -6.50
C TYR A 59 -0.72 1.16 -7.51
N THR A 60 -1.24 0.54 -8.57
CA THR A 60 -2.11 1.20 -9.54
C THR A 60 -3.38 1.73 -8.88
N ALA A 61 -4.00 0.96 -7.96
CA ALA A 61 -5.15 1.41 -7.19
C ALA A 61 -4.82 2.67 -6.37
N MET A 62 -3.71 2.66 -5.64
CA MET A 62 -3.28 3.84 -4.86
C MET A 62 -3.00 5.06 -5.75
N SER A 63 -2.38 4.86 -6.90
CA SER A 63 -2.12 5.93 -7.87
C SER A 63 -3.42 6.51 -8.44
N GLN A 64 -4.40 5.66 -8.75
CA GLN A 64 -5.71 6.11 -9.26
C GLN A 64 -6.50 6.88 -8.21
N ILE A 65 -6.46 6.49 -6.93
CA ILE A 65 -7.05 7.28 -5.85
C ILE A 65 -6.46 8.70 -5.86
N GLY A 66 -5.13 8.82 -5.94
CA GLY A 66 -4.47 10.13 -6.02
C GLY A 66 -4.95 10.96 -7.22
N THR A 67 -5.11 10.33 -8.38
CA THR A 67 -5.62 10.99 -9.60
C THR A 67 -7.07 11.44 -9.44
N GLU A 68 -7.95 10.64 -8.87
CA GLU A 68 -9.36 11.00 -8.64
C GLU A 68 -9.49 12.15 -7.62
N LEU A 69 -8.66 12.17 -6.58
CA LEU A 69 -8.62 13.29 -5.63
C LEU A 69 -8.09 14.57 -6.30
N ALA A 70 -7.05 14.49 -7.13
CA ALA A 70 -6.50 15.61 -7.86
C ALA A 70 -7.54 16.24 -8.81
N ARG A 71 -8.25 15.42 -9.60
CA ARG A 71 -9.35 15.89 -10.47
C ARG A 71 -10.45 16.61 -9.70
N ALA A 72 -10.78 16.10 -8.52
CA ALA A 72 -11.77 16.72 -7.68
C ALA A 72 -11.29 18.04 -7.07
N THR A 73 -10.00 18.19 -6.83
CA THR A 73 -9.38 19.45 -6.40
C THR A 73 -9.47 20.51 -7.51
N GLU A 74 -9.20 20.13 -8.75
CA GLU A 74 -9.37 21.03 -9.92
C GLU A 74 -10.82 21.52 -10.07
N SER A 75 -11.79 20.73 -9.60
CA SER A 75 -13.22 21.08 -9.58
C SER A 75 -13.63 21.95 -8.38
N GLY A 76 -12.68 22.46 -7.58
CA GLY A 76 -12.91 23.40 -6.48
C GLY A 76 -12.98 22.77 -5.08
N ASN A 77 -12.79 21.46 -4.93
CA ASN A 77 -12.67 20.84 -3.61
C ASN A 77 -11.20 20.85 -3.16
N GLN A 78 -10.93 21.28 -1.93
CA GLN A 78 -9.60 21.17 -1.35
C GLN A 78 -9.55 19.95 -0.44
N PHE A 79 -8.75 18.95 -0.82
CA PHE A 79 -8.55 17.77 0.03
C PHE A 79 -7.33 17.94 0.91
N THR A 80 -7.50 17.65 2.20
CA THR A 80 -6.42 17.55 3.17
C THR A 80 -6.46 16.17 3.84
N VAL A 81 -5.30 15.61 4.13
CA VAL A 81 -5.24 14.38 4.93
C VAL A 81 -5.63 14.74 6.38
N ALA A 82 -6.55 13.99 6.95
CA ALA A 82 -6.89 14.12 8.36
C ALA A 82 -5.72 13.59 9.21
N GLY A 83 -4.85 14.51 9.67
CA GLY A 83 -3.65 14.18 10.44
C GLY A 83 -2.59 15.27 10.32
N PRO A 84 -1.44 15.15 11.01
CA PRO A 84 -0.36 16.11 10.85
C PRO A 84 0.09 16.17 9.40
N ALA A 85 0.19 17.39 8.88
CA ALA A 85 0.30 17.76 7.46
C ALA A 85 1.64 17.39 6.78
N GLU A 86 2.36 16.42 7.28
CA GLU A 86 3.57 15.95 6.63
C GLU A 86 3.25 14.68 5.83
N LEU A 87 3.29 14.82 4.52
CA LEU A 87 3.46 13.70 3.59
C LEU A 87 4.76 12.99 3.99
N GLY A 88 4.66 12.07 4.99
CA GLY A 88 5.79 11.46 5.64
C GLY A 88 6.69 10.73 4.65
N PHE A 89 7.83 11.34 4.37
CA PHE A 89 8.98 10.56 3.95
C PHE A 89 9.35 9.61 5.09
N PRO A 90 9.77 8.36 4.81
CA PRO A 90 10.08 7.41 5.86
C PRO A 90 11.22 7.98 6.74
N VAL A 91 10.92 8.29 7.98
CA VAL A 91 11.94 8.48 8.98
C VAL A 91 12.43 7.08 9.34
N VAL A 92 13.62 6.75 8.89
CA VAL A 92 14.30 5.52 9.30
C VAL A 92 14.70 5.69 10.76
N THR A 93 13.83 5.26 11.67
CA THR A 93 14.23 5.06 13.07
C THR A 93 14.95 3.72 13.16
N ALA A 94 16.24 3.78 13.42
CA ALA A 94 17.19 2.66 13.37
C ALA A 94 17.00 1.57 14.45
N ASP A 95 16.02 1.66 15.31
CA ASP A 95 15.87 0.78 16.47
C ASP A 95 14.51 0.05 16.47
N ARG A 96 14.26 -0.83 15.50
CA ARG A 96 13.12 -1.75 15.62
C ARG A 96 13.60 -3.18 15.58
N ALA A 97 13.16 -3.93 16.60
CA ALA A 97 13.40 -5.34 16.74
C ALA A 97 13.08 -6.07 15.42
N VAL A 98 14.12 -6.59 14.80
CA VAL A 98 14.00 -7.49 13.66
C VAL A 98 13.54 -8.82 14.24
N THR A 99 12.32 -9.24 13.91
CA THR A 99 11.83 -10.55 14.27
C THR A 99 12.27 -11.55 13.19
N THR A 100 12.65 -12.76 13.60
CA THR A 100 13.00 -13.85 12.67
C THR A 100 11.77 -14.50 12.03
N ASP A 101 10.57 -14.10 12.45
CA ASP A 101 9.32 -14.66 11.96
C ASP A 101 9.04 -14.24 10.51
N THR A 102 8.58 -15.19 9.73
CA THR A 102 8.08 -14.93 8.37
C THR A 102 6.66 -14.34 8.44
N ILE A 103 6.25 -13.68 7.35
CA ILE A 103 4.87 -13.21 7.23
C ILE A 103 3.98 -14.43 7.03
N ASP A 104 2.90 -14.54 7.83
CA ASP A 104 1.92 -15.60 7.65
C ASP A 104 1.22 -15.45 6.29
N VAL A 105 0.97 -16.59 5.63
CA VAL A 105 0.29 -16.62 4.33
C VAL A 105 -1.11 -15.97 4.42
N ALA A 106 -1.79 -16.12 5.57
CA ALA A 106 -3.08 -15.50 5.81
C ALA A 106 -3.01 -13.96 5.79
N ASP A 107 -1.89 -13.40 6.24
CA ASP A 107 -1.66 -11.95 6.33
C ASP A 107 -1.03 -11.36 5.05
N LEU A 108 -0.76 -12.17 4.03
CA LEU A 108 -0.18 -11.67 2.79
C LEU A 108 -1.18 -10.81 2.00
N VAL A 109 -0.75 -9.60 1.66
CA VAL A 109 -1.48 -8.64 0.80
C VAL A 109 -1.04 -8.76 -0.64
N ALA A 110 0.29 -8.80 -0.87
CA ALA A 110 0.85 -8.88 -2.20
C ALA A 110 2.17 -9.66 -2.20
N ILE A 111 2.42 -10.35 -3.31
CA ILE A 111 3.64 -11.13 -3.55
C ILE A 111 4.15 -10.78 -4.95
N ARG A 112 5.47 -10.65 -5.08
CA ARG A 112 6.16 -10.53 -6.36
C ARG A 112 7.43 -11.38 -6.38
N SER A 113 7.68 -12.00 -7.53
CA SER A 113 8.97 -12.63 -7.83
C SER A 113 9.47 -12.10 -9.16
N PHE A 114 10.71 -11.68 -9.21
CA PHE A 114 11.37 -11.20 -10.43
C PHE A 114 12.86 -11.53 -10.41
N SER A 115 13.52 -11.43 -11.58
CA SER A 115 14.95 -11.67 -11.69
C SER A 115 15.64 -10.35 -12.03
N ARG A 116 16.72 -10.04 -11.29
CA ARG A 116 17.58 -8.87 -11.54
C ARG A 116 19.05 -9.24 -11.26
N ASN A 117 19.95 -8.85 -12.13
CA ASN A 117 21.38 -9.14 -12.01
C ASN A 117 21.65 -10.64 -11.75
N ASP A 118 21.01 -11.52 -12.51
CA ASP A 118 21.08 -12.98 -12.41
C ASP A 118 20.66 -13.55 -11.04
N ARG A 119 19.99 -12.76 -10.20
CA ARG A 119 19.40 -13.19 -8.92
C ARG A 119 17.89 -13.13 -8.98
N ARG A 120 17.26 -14.17 -8.51
CA ARG A 120 15.81 -14.19 -8.30
C ARG A 120 15.49 -13.58 -6.94
N HIS A 121 14.59 -12.61 -6.96
CA HIS A 121 14.09 -11.94 -5.77
C HIS A 121 12.65 -12.35 -5.51
N HIS A 122 12.33 -12.52 -4.24
CA HIS A 122 10.97 -12.78 -3.74
C HIS A 122 10.60 -11.71 -2.73
N ILE A 123 9.48 -11.05 -2.95
CA ILE A 123 8.98 -9.98 -2.10
C ILE A 123 7.61 -10.37 -1.58
N CYS A 124 7.42 -10.22 -0.28
CA CYS A 124 6.14 -10.39 0.40
C CYS A 124 5.75 -9.08 1.09
N LEU A 125 4.52 -8.66 0.94
CA LEU A 125 3.91 -7.53 1.62
C LEU A 125 2.75 -8.04 2.47
N GLY A 126 2.78 -7.78 3.76
CA GLY A 126 1.77 -8.26 4.69
C GLY A 126 0.70 -7.22 5.00
N GLN A 127 -0.34 -7.65 5.73
CA GLN A 127 -1.45 -6.83 6.16
C GLN A 127 -0.97 -5.75 7.13
N PRO A 128 -1.24 -4.46 6.87
CA PRO A 128 -1.02 -3.40 7.84
C PRO A 128 -1.82 -3.62 9.12
N PHE A 129 -1.23 -3.32 10.27
CA PHE A 129 -1.87 -3.42 11.57
C PHE A 129 -1.44 -2.27 12.49
N ALA A 130 -2.29 -1.92 13.43
CA ALA A 130 -1.99 -0.95 14.47
C ALA A 130 -1.53 -1.70 15.72
N PRO A 131 -0.28 -1.52 16.19
CA PRO A 131 0.16 -2.09 17.45
C PRO A 131 -0.63 -1.46 18.61
N PRO A 132 -0.90 -2.22 19.69
CA PRO A 132 -1.46 -1.65 20.90
C PRO A 132 -0.61 -0.49 21.41
N ASP A 133 -1.25 0.55 21.92
CA ASP A 133 -0.62 1.71 22.53
C ASP A 133 0.33 2.54 21.62
N GLN A 134 0.22 2.40 20.30
CA GLN A 134 0.99 3.19 19.34
C GLN A 134 0.05 3.91 18.36
N ASN A 135 0.31 5.20 18.13
CA ASN A 135 -0.41 6.02 17.14
C ASN A 135 0.19 5.88 15.72
N VAL A 136 0.59 4.66 15.36
CA VAL A 136 1.16 4.36 14.05
C VAL A 136 0.59 3.04 13.54
N VAL A 137 0.51 2.92 12.23
CA VAL A 137 0.21 1.65 11.55
C VAL A 137 1.51 1.09 11.01
N LEU A 138 1.74 -0.21 11.21
CA LEU A 138 2.89 -0.94 10.71
C LEU A 138 2.47 -1.84 9.55
N CYS A 139 3.25 -1.83 8.48
CA CYS A 139 3.11 -2.75 7.36
C CYS A 139 4.32 -3.69 7.34
N PRO A 140 4.16 -5.00 7.61
CA PRO A 140 5.24 -5.96 7.53
C PRO A 140 5.58 -6.24 6.07
N PHE A 141 6.88 -6.36 5.78
CA PHE A 141 7.34 -6.81 4.47
C PHE A 141 8.60 -7.67 4.60
N GLN A 142 8.84 -8.51 3.61
CA GLN A 142 10.01 -9.35 3.56
C GLN A 142 10.58 -9.39 2.14
N VAL A 143 11.90 -9.38 2.04
CA VAL A 143 12.64 -9.48 0.77
C VAL A 143 13.57 -10.67 0.87
N ASP A 144 13.37 -11.65 0.02
CA ASP A 144 14.13 -12.90 -0.03
C ASP A 144 14.13 -13.62 1.34
N THR A 145 15.29 -14.07 1.79
CA THR A 145 15.51 -14.70 3.10
C THR A 145 15.87 -13.71 4.20
N ARG A 146 15.78 -12.41 3.94
CA ARG A 146 16.06 -11.40 4.97
C ARG A 146 15.00 -11.45 6.06
N PRO A 147 15.36 -11.05 7.29
CA PRO A 147 14.38 -10.90 8.35
C PRO A 147 13.22 -9.99 7.94
N ARG A 148 12.04 -10.26 8.49
CA ARG A 148 10.86 -9.43 8.31
C ARG A 148 11.13 -8.01 8.81
N ALA A 149 10.82 -7.02 8.00
CA ALA A 149 10.91 -5.61 8.32
C ALA A 149 9.52 -4.98 8.40
N PHE A 150 9.45 -3.78 8.97
CA PHE A 150 8.21 -3.04 9.12
C PHE A 150 8.38 -1.63 8.58
N ALA A 151 7.42 -1.20 7.77
CA ALA A 151 7.25 0.18 7.39
C ALA A 151 6.16 0.81 8.27
N SER A 152 6.33 2.07 8.65
CA SER A 152 5.34 2.78 9.47
C SER A 152 4.62 3.85 8.66
N GLY A 153 3.37 4.12 9.04
CA GLY A 153 2.56 5.20 8.52
C GLY A 153 1.53 5.68 9.56
N PHE A 154 0.92 6.82 9.35
CA PHE A 154 -0.20 7.28 10.19
C PHE A 154 -1.47 6.47 9.92
N ASP A 155 -1.59 5.93 8.72
CA ASP A 155 -2.67 5.06 8.29
C ASP A 155 -2.13 3.87 7.49
N SER A 156 -2.99 2.93 7.19
CA SER A 156 -2.63 1.71 6.47
C SER A 156 -2.19 1.96 5.03
N MET A 157 -2.75 2.97 4.34
CA MET A 157 -2.30 3.32 2.99
C MET A 157 -0.90 3.89 3.00
N GLN A 158 -0.57 4.77 3.95
CA GLN A 158 0.77 5.32 4.07
C GLN A 158 1.78 4.23 4.43
N ALA A 159 1.44 3.33 5.35
CA ALA A 159 2.29 2.21 5.72
C ALA A 159 2.61 1.30 4.52
N LEU A 160 1.61 1.00 3.66
CA LEU A 160 1.78 0.24 2.42
C LEU A 160 2.71 0.97 1.43
N VAL A 161 2.48 2.25 1.16
CA VAL A 161 3.33 3.05 0.24
C VAL A 161 4.76 3.11 0.77
N THR A 162 4.94 3.30 2.07
CA THR A 162 6.26 3.31 2.71
C THR A 162 6.97 1.97 2.55
N ALA A 163 6.27 0.84 2.79
CA ALA A 163 6.83 -0.49 2.60
C ALA A 163 7.31 -0.70 1.15
N ILE A 164 6.48 -0.36 0.16
CA ILE A 164 6.82 -0.48 -1.25
C ILE A 164 8.07 0.35 -1.59
N ARG A 165 8.16 1.59 -1.11
CA ARG A 165 9.33 2.46 -1.32
C ARG A 165 10.60 1.91 -0.66
N MET A 166 10.50 1.38 0.56
CA MET A 166 11.61 0.75 1.26
C MET A 166 12.13 -0.48 0.51
N ILE A 167 11.24 -1.32 0.00
CA ILE A 167 11.60 -2.47 -0.84
C ILE A 167 12.35 -2.00 -2.09
N GLY A 168 11.81 -0.99 -2.78
CA GLY A 168 12.46 -0.39 -3.95
C GLY A 168 13.87 0.11 -3.65
N ALA A 169 14.04 0.83 -2.55
CA ALA A 169 15.35 1.34 -2.11
C ALA A 169 16.32 0.21 -1.72
N TRP A 170 15.84 -0.86 -1.05
CA TRP A 170 16.69 -1.99 -0.66
C TRP A 170 17.22 -2.81 -1.83
N LEU A 171 16.48 -2.83 -2.93
CA LEU A 171 16.82 -3.56 -4.15
C LEU A 171 17.34 -2.65 -5.24
N ASP A 172 17.49 -1.34 -4.98
CA ASP A 172 17.90 -0.33 -5.95
C ASP A 172 17.04 -0.40 -7.22
N LEU A 173 15.71 -0.45 -7.06
CA LEU A 173 14.76 -0.55 -8.16
C LEU A 173 14.46 0.82 -8.76
N PRO A 174 14.04 0.88 -10.05
CA PRO A 174 13.65 2.13 -10.71
C PRO A 174 12.54 2.89 -9.94
N GLN A 175 12.44 4.20 -10.16
CA GLN A 175 11.45 5.04 -9.46
C GLN A 175 10.01 4.69 -9.80
N ASP A 176 9.76 4.12 -10.97
CA ASP A 176 8.46 3.67 -11.47
C ASP A 176 8.10 2.24 -11.02
N TRP A 177 9.02 1.56 -10.32
CA TRP A 177 8.66 0.31 -9.64
C TRP A 177 7.54 0.58 -8.62
N PRO A 178 6.49 -0.23 -8.52
CA PRO A 178 6.32 -1.60 -9.04
C PRO A 178 5.45 -1.72 -10.30
N LEU A 179 5.28 -0.69 -11.10
CA LEU A 179 4.37 -0.71 -12.25
C LEU A 179 4.86 -1.62 -13.39
N HIS A 180 6.16 -1.82 -13.52
CA HIS A 180 6.74 -2.68 -14.53
C HIS A 180 7.07 -4.08 -14.01
N ALA A 181 6.95 -5.09 -14.89
CA ALA A 181 7.21 -6.49 -14.54
C ALA A 181 8.71 -6.76 -14.32
N ASP A 182 9.55 -6.03 -15.05
CA ASP A 182 11.00 -6.16 -15.02
C ASP A 182 11.56 -5.10 -14.06
N GLY A 183 12.02 -5.55 -12.91
CA GLY A 183 12.72 -4.73 -11.92
C GLY A 183 14.17 -4.47 -12.31
#